data_abfb3db940ba9582bce21da190df99ba
#
_entry.id   abfb3db940ba9582bce21da190df99ba
#
_cell.length_a   1.000
_cell.length_b   1.000
_cell.length_c   1.000
_cell.angle_alpha   90.00
_cell.angle_beta   90.00
_cell.angle_gamma   90.00
#
_symmetry.space_group_name_H-M   'P 1'
#
loop_
_entity.id
_entity.type
_entity.pdbx_description
1 polymer ?
#
loop_
_entity_poly.entity_id
_entity_poly.type
_entity_poly.pdbx_seq_one_letter_code
_entity_poly.pdbx_strand_id
1 'polypeptide(L)'
;MDRHKTLAIAESCTGGLLTHRLTNISGSSQFLEAAVVAYSNKAKQKLLNIPSRILRQHGAVSKHTAAAMAQSIREIHKTDFGIGITGIAGPTGATKTKPVGLVYIALSVPAKSEARLRRGSPKAARRWRPAETLCLQCRFKGTRTHIKRQASTQALRLLKKCLSY
;
A
#
# COMPACT_ATOMS: atom_id res chain seq x y z
N MET A 1 -1.71 27.88 -2.92
CA MET A 1 -2.70 26.80 -2.76
C MET A 1 -1.95 25.50 -2.63
N ASP A 2 -1.91 24.93 -1.45
CA ASP A 2 -1.33 23.61 -1.26
C ASP A 2 -2.18 22.59 -2.02
N ARG A 3 -1.55 21.91 -2.96
CA ARG A 3 -2.17 20.82 -3.70
C ARG A 3 -2.50 19.72 -2.70
N HIS A 4 -3.76 19.39 -2.55
CA HIS A 4 -4.15 18.22 -1.76
C HIS A 4 -3.43 16.98 -2.26
N LYS A 5 -2.71 16.33 -1.36
CA LYS A 5 -2.00 15.09 -1.66
C LYS A 5 -3.00 13.96 -1.90
N THR A 6 -2.81 13.20 -2.97
CA THR A 6 -3.69 12.10 -3.35
C THR A 6 -3.13 10.74 -2.93
N LEU A 7 -4.03 9.80 -2.67
CA LEU A 7 -3.75 8.46 -2.15
C LEU A 7 -4.51 7.40 -2.94
N ALA A 8 -3.81 6.29 -3.25
CA ALA A 8 -4.45 5.06 -3.69
C ALA A 8 -4.03 3.89 -2.78
N ILE A 9 -4.91 2.89 -2.61
CA ILE A 9 -4.74 1.82 -1.63
C ILE A 9 -4.92 0.44 -2.27
N ALA A 10 -4.00 -0.47 -1.99
CA ALA A 10 -4.11 -1.88 -2.33
C ALA A 10 -4.13 -2.73 -1.05
N GLU A 11 -5.29 -3.26 -0.72
CA GLU A 11 -5.50 -4.12 0.45
C GLU A 11 -5.52 -5.60 0.08
N SER A 12 -5.08 -6.45 1.01
CA SER A 12 -5.26 -7.90 0.92
C SER A 12 -5.85 -8.44 2.22
N CYS A 13 -5.05 -8.72 3.22
CA CYS A 13 -5.53 -9.31 4.48
C CYS A 13 -6.46 -8.40 5.30
N THR A 14 -6.44 -7.10 5.10
CA THR A 14 -7.34 -6.13 5.75
C THR A 14 -8.72 -6.07 5.11
N GLY A 15 -8.84 -6.48 3.82
CA GLY A 15 -10.12 -6.69 3.15
C GLY A 15 -11.00 -5.44 3.08
N GLY A 16 -10.43 -4.28 2.77
CA GLY A 16 -11.14 -3.00 2.65
C GLY A 16 -11.25 -2.20 3.95
N LEU A 17 -10.71 -2.70 5.08
CA LEU A 17 -10.88 -2.02 6.37
C LEU A 17 -10.14 -0.67 6.43
N LEU A 18 -8.97 -0.54 5.81
CA LEU A 18 -8.27 0.73 5.74
C LEU A 18 -9.07 1.75 4.93
N THR A 19 -9.55 1.33 3.77
CA THR A 19 -10.41 2.14 2.89
C THR A 19 -11.68 2.57 3.59
N HIS A 20 -12.39 1.64 4.25
CA HIS A 20 -13.58 1.94 5.04
C HIS A 20 -13.32 3.01 6.10
N ARG A 21 -12.21 2.91 6.82
CA ARG A 21 -11.85 3.90 7.86
C ARG A 21 -11.56 5.30 7.28
N LEU A 22 -10.97 5.38 6.11
CA LEU A 22 -10.69 6.65 5.45
C LEU A 22 -11.94 7.28 4.86
N THR A 23 -12.83 6.47 4.28
CA THR A 23 -14.11 6.97 3.71
C THR A 23 -15.10 7.43 4.76
N ASN A 24 -14.93 7.08 6.03
CA ASN A 24 -15.69 7.64 7.15
C ASN A 24 -15.31 9.10 7.49
N ILE A 25 -14.23 9.61 6.89
CA ILE A 25 -13.80 11.00 7.06
C ILE A 25 -14.51 11.85 6.01
N SER A 26 -15.26 12.86 6.45
CA SER A 26 -15.89 13.83 5.53
C SER A 26 -14.82 14.51 4.66
N GLY A 27 -15.08 14.64 3.36
CA GLY A 27 -14.11 15.18 2.40
C GLY A 27 -13.05 14.17 1.93
N SER A 28 -13.19 12.87 2.24
CA SER A 28 -12.25 11.83 1.79
C SER A 28 -12.10 11.76 0.27
N SER A 29 -13.11 12.12 -0.51
CA SER A 29 -13.06 12.19 -1.98
C SER A 29 -12.04 13.20 -2.52
N GLN A 30 -11.59 14.14 -1.70
CA GLN A 30 -10.57 15.11 -2.10
C GLN A 30 -9.15 14.53 -2.13
N PHE A 31 -8.90 13.43 -1.42
CA PHE A 31 -7.58 12.82 -1.33
C PHE A 31 -7.53 11.33 -1.70
N LEU A 32 -8.61 10.58 -1.50
CA LEU A 32 -8.67 9.15 -1.80
C LEU A 32 -9.17 8.93 -3.24
N GLU A 33 -8.23 8.63 -4.13
CA GLU A 33 -8.52 8.44 -5.56
C GLU A 33 -9.04 7.04 -5.87
N ALA A 34 -8.44 6.02 -5.27
CA ALA A 34 -8.82 4.63 -5.53
C ALA A 34 -8.44 3.69 -4.40
N ALA A 35 -9.21 2.61 -4.28
CA ALA A 35 -8.88 1.50 -3.39
C ALA A 35 -9.25 0.15 -4.02
N VAL A 36 -8.36 -0.84 -3.90
CA VAL A 36 -8.52 -2.17 -4.45
C VAL A 36 -8.29 -3.23 -3.40
N VAL A 37 -9.18 -4.20 -3.30
CA VAL A 37 -8.97 -5.42 -2.51
C VAL A 37 -8.45 -6.53 -3.41
N ALA A 38 -7.13 -6.68 -3.50
CA ALA A 38 -6.46 -7.72 -4.28
C ALA A 38 -6.19 -8.94 -3.38
N TYR A 39 -7.22 -9.77 -3.13
CA TYR A 39 -7.18 -10.81 -2.11
C TYR A 39 -6.35 -12.04 -2.53
N SER A 40 -6.54 -12.53 -3.75
CA SER A 40 -5.81 -13.67 -4.30
C SER A 40 -4.54 -13.26 -5.05
N ASN A 41 -3.64 -14.22 -5.34
CA ASN A 41 -2.49 -13.97 -6.21
C ASN A 41 -2.92 -13.57 -7.62
N LYS A 42 -3.97 -14.21 -8.15
CA LYS A 42 -4.57 -13.85 -9.45
C LYS A 42 -5.08 -12.41 -9.47
N ALA A 43 -5.76 -11.98 -8.38
CA ALA A 43 -6.21 -10.59 -8.26
C ALA A 43 -5.03 -9.61 -8.19
N LYS A 44 -3.96 -9.94 -7.46
CA LYS A 44 -2.74 -9.11 -7.40
C LYS A 44 -2.10 -8.93 -8.78
N GLN A 45 -2.07 -9.99 -9.58
CA GLN A 45 -1.56 -9.91 -10.97
C GLN A 45 -2.50 -9.09 -11.86
N LYS A 46 -3.81 -9.39 -11.84
CA LYS A 46 -4.79 -8.82 -12.77
C LYS A 46 -5.08 -7.34 -12.48
N LEU A 47 -5.24 -6.97 -11.20
CA LEU A 47 -5.67 -5.63 -10.80
C LEU A 47 -4.51 -4.68 -10.53
N LEU A 48 -3.36 -5.23 -10.14
CA LEU A 48 -2.19 -4.43 -9.74
C LEU A 48 -0.97 -4.70 -10.63
N ASN A 49 -1.10 -5.49 -11.69
CA ASN A 49 0.02 -5.85 -12.56
C ASN A 49 1.25 -6.41 -11.82
N ILE A 50 1.05 -7.04 -10.64
CA ILE A 50 2.17 -7.60 -9.88
C ILE A 50 2.81 -8.73 -10.69
N PRO A 51 4.11 -8.65 -10.99
CA PRO A 51 4.80 -9.67 -11.76
C PRO A 51 4.71 -11.03 -11.06
N SER A 52 4.34 -12.08 -11.82
CA SER A 52 4.24 -13.45 -11.29
C SER A 52 5.54 -13.91 -10.63
N ARG A 53 6.68 -13.40 -11.09
CA ARG A 53 8.01 -13.64 -10.52
C ARG A 53 8.08 -13.24 -9.05
N ILE A 54 7.56 -12.07 -8.67
CA ILE A 54 7.57 -11.60 -7.28
C ILE A 54 6.77 -12.56 -6.39
N LEU A 55 5.59 -12.98 -6.84
CA LEU A 55 4.74 -13.89 -6.10
C LEU A 55 5.34 -15.31 -5.98
N ARG A 56 6.02 -15.80 -7.01
CA ARG A 56 6.70 -17.11 -6.97
C ARG A 56 7.93 -17.10 -6.07
N GLN A 57 8.76 -16.07 -6.13
CA GLN A 57 10.02 -16.01 -5.38
C GLN A 57 9.83 -15.64 -3.91
N HIS A 58 8.89 -14.74 -3.59
CA HIS A 58 8.74 -14.18 -2.26
C HIS A 58 7.42 -14.54 -1.58
N GLY A 59 6.47 -15.06 -2.34
CA GLY A 59 5.12 -15.37 -1.88
C GLY A 59 4.24 -14.13 -1.72
N ALA A 60 2.93 -14.38 -1.55
CA ALA A 60 1.94 -13.31 -1.37
C ALA A 60 2.19 -12.45 -0.12
N VAL A 61 2.71 -13.06 0.95
CA VAL A 61 3.00 -12.39 2.22
C VAL A 61 4.50 -12.15 2.32
N SER A 62 4.94 -10.99 1.85
CA SER A 62 6.35 -10.57 1.88
C SER A 62 6.48 -9.05 1.72
N LYS A 63 7.64 -8.52 2.13
CA LYS A 63 7.99 -7.10 1.90
C LYS A 63 7.97 -6.74 0.42
N HIS A 64 8.43 -7.65 -0.44
CA HIS A 64 8.47 -7.43 -1.89
C HIS A 64 7.07 -7.32 -2.49
N THR A 65 6.15 -8.17 -2.07
CA THR A 65 4.75 -8.12 -2.53
C THR A 65 4.04 -6.87 -2.01
N ALA A 66 4.23 -6.49 -0.73
CA ALA A 66 3.65 -5.26 -0.19
C ALA A 66 4.18 -4.03 -0.92
N ALA A 67 5.49 -3.95 -1.16
CA ALA A 67 6.11 -2.85 -1.89
C ALA A 67 5.60 -2.78 -3.34
N ALA A 68 5.54 -3.91 -4.04
CA ALA A 68 5.00 -3.96 -5.39
C ALA A 68 3.52 -3.53 -5.45
N MET A 69 2.70 -3.93 -4.46
CA MET A 69 1.31 -3.49 -4.35
C MET A 69 1.20 -1.96 -4.17
N ALA A 70 2.02 -1.39 -3.29
CA ALA A 70 2.04 0.05 -3.03
C ALA A 70 2.49 0.87 -4.25
N GLN A 71 3.55 0.43 -4.92
CA GLN A 71 4.06 1.08 -6.13
C GLN A 71 3.05 1.00 -7.27
N SER A 72 2.53 -0.20 -7.55
CA SER A 72 1.59 -0.42 -8.63
C SER A 72 0.32 0.39 -8.49
N ILE A 73 -0.31 0.40 -7.32
CA ILE A 73 -1.56 1.14 -7.12
C ILE A 73 -1.33 2.65 -7.27
N ARG A 74 -0.18 3.17 -6.78
CA ARG A 74 0.22 4.57 -6.95
C ARG A 74 0.41 4.93 -8.43
N GLU A 75 1.08 4.07 -9.19
CA GLU A 75 1.38 4.30 -10.60
C GLU A 75 0.13 4.21 -11.48
N ILE A 76 -0.71 3.20 -11.26
CA ILE A 76 -1.96 3.01 -12.01
C ILE A 76 -2.87 4.25 -11.88
N HIS A 77 -3.02 4.76 -10.66
CA HIS A 77 -3.90 5.90 -10.39
C HIS A 77 -3.18 7.26 -10.36
N LYS A 78 -1.87 7.29 -10.63
CA LYS A 78 -1.04 8.51 -10.70
C LYS A 78 -1.15 9.39 -9.44
N THR A 79 -1.28 8.75 -8.26
CA THR A 79 -1.41 9.43 -6.97
C THR A 79 -0.05 9.81 -6.36
N ASP A 80 -0.06 10.71 -5.36
CA ASP A 80 1.15 11.06 -4.63
C ASP A 80 1.61 9.92 -3.71
N PHE A 81 0.65 9.19 -3.11
CA PHE A 81 0.92 8.08 -2.22
C PHE A 81 0.23 6.80 -2.70
N GLY A 82 0.91 5.66 -2.49
CA GLY A 82 0.33 4.35 -2.67
C GLY A 82 0.56 3.49 -1.43
N ILE A 83 -0.49 2.90 -0.88
CA ILE A 83 -0.36 1.95 0.25
C ILE A 83 -0.61 0.53 -0.25
N GLY A 84 0.27 -0.40 0.16
CA GLY A 84 0.13 -1.84 -0.09
C GLY A 84 0.13 -2.61 1.23
N ILE A 85 -0.90 -3.44 1.47
CA ILE A 85 -1.01 -4.26 2.69
C ILE A 85 -1.21 -5.72 2.31
N THR A 86 -0.32 -6.60 2.80
CA THR A 86 -0.47 -8.05 2.68
C THR A 86 -0.02 -8.74 3.97
N GLY A 87 -0.66 -9.87 4.32
CA GLY A 87 -0.35 -10.55 5.57
C GLY A 87 -1.25 -11.75 5.84
N ILE A 88 -1.10 -12.32 7.03
CA ILE A 88 -1.84 -13.46 7.53
C ILE A 88 -2.67 -13.00 8.74
N ALA A 89 -3.96 -12.75 8.53
CA ALA A 89 -4.86 -12.33 9.59
C ALA A 89 -5.39 -13.49 10.45
N GLY A 90 -5.14 -14.75 10.02
CA GLY A 90 -5.59 -15.94 10.73
C GLY A 90 -7.10 -16.23 10.61
N PRO A 91 -7.60 -17.27 11.31
CA PRO A 91 -6.82 -18.18 12.17
C PRO A 91 -5.93 -19.14 11.39
N THR A 92 -6.20 -19.38 10.10
CA THR A 92 -5.45 -20.25 9.18
C THR A 92 -4.44 -19.47 8.35
N GLY A 93 -3.68 -20.17 7.49
CA GLY A 93 -2.74 -19.55 6.55
C GLY A 93 -1.32 -19.36 7.09
N ALA A 94 -1.05 -19.73 8.34
CA ALA A 94 0.31 -19.75 8.87
C ALA A 94 1.15 -20.84 8.20
N THR A 95 2.45 -20.56 8.10
CA THR A 95 3.48 -21.55 7.72
C THR A 95 4.57 -21.58 8.79
N LYS A 96 5.53 -22.51 8.68
CA LYS A 96 6.68 -22.58 9.61
C LYS A 96 7.44 -21.24 9.73
N THR A 97 7.50 -20.46 8.66
CA THR A 97 8.26 -19.21 8.61
C THR A 97 7.38 -17.94 8.65
N LYS A 98 6.07 -18.07 8.42
CA LYS A 98 5.12 -16.94 8.36
C LYS A 98 3.94 -17.19 9.29
N PRO A 99 4.01 -16.73 10.55
CA PRO A 99 2.95 -16.96 11.55
C PRO A 99 1.72 -16.10 11.28
N VAL A 100 0.58 -16.47 11.90
CA VAL A 100 -0.59 -15.60 12.03
C VAL A 100 -0.17 -14.27 12.67
N GLY A 101 -0.70 -13.17 12.17
CA GLY A 101 -0.36 -11.83 12.60
C GLY A 101 0.82 -11.20 11.88
N LEU A 102 1.55 -11.93 11.04
CA LEU A 102 2.57 -11.35 10.18
C LEU A 102 1.90 -10.52 9.08
N VAL A 103 2.17 -9.22 9.07
CA VAL A 103 1.65 -8.27 8.07
C VAL A 103 2.77 -7.36 7.58
N TYR A 104 2.83 -7.17 6.28
CA TYR A 104 3.68 -6.18 5.63
C TYR A 104 2.83 -5.01 5.16
N ILE A 105 3.27 -3.80 5.49
CA ILE A 105 2.61 -2.54 5.14
C ILE A 105 3.64 -1.69 4.42
N ALA A 106 3.39 -1.37 3.18
CA ALA A 106 4.27 -0.54 2.37
C ALA A 106 3.59 0.78 2.00
N LEU A 107 4.38 1.85 1.97
CA LEU A 107 4.01 3.16 1.48
C LEU A 107 4.98 3.57 0.37
N SER A 108 4.47 3.72 -0.83
CA SER A 108 5.20 4.27 -1.98
C SER A 108 4.97 5.77 -2.05
N VAL A 109 6.05 6.52 -2.16
CA VAL A 109 6.06 7.98 -2.30
C VAL A 109 6.77 8.37 -3.59
N PRO A 110 6.49 9.54 -4.17
CA PRO A 110 7.24 10.04 -5.33
C PRO A 110 8.71 10.20 -4.97
N ALA A 111 9.62 9.87 -5.88
CA ALA A 111 11.02 10.26 -5.71
C ALA A 111 11.13 11.78 -5.55
N LYS A 112 12.08 12.28 -4.74
CA LYS A 112 12.29 13.73 -4.52
C LYS A 112 12.40 14.53 -5.82
N SER A 113 12.90 13.91 -6.90
CA SER A 113 12.95 14.48 -8.26
C SER A 113 11.56 14.62 -8.91
N GLU A 114 10.61 13.70 -8.67
CA GLU A 114 9.25 13.78 -9.21
C GLU A 114 8.44 14.89 -8.53
N ALA A 115 8.64 15.11 -7.23
CA ALA A 115 8.01 16.21 -6.49
C ALA A 115 8.43 17.59 -7.02
N ARG A 116 9.67 17.75 -7.51
CA ARG A 116 10.16 18.97 -8.16
C ARG A 116 9.60 19.17 -9.59
N LEU A 117 9.45 18.08 -10.35
CA LEU A 117 8.96 18.13 -11.74
C LEU A 117 7.47 18.48 -11.83
N ARG A 118 6.66 18.10 -10.83
CA ARG A 118 5.24 18.47 -10.75
C ARG A 118 5.04 19.97 -10.44
N ARG A 119 6.08 20.69 -10.00
CA ARG A 119 6.02 22.12 -9.63
C ARG A 119 6.34 23.11 -10.76
N GLY A 120 6.49 22.66 -12.01
CA GLY A 120 6.58 23.66 -13.10
C GLY A 120 7.57 23.45 -14.23
N SER A 121 7.79 22.26 -14.75
CA SER A 121 8.54 22.09 -15.99
C SER A 121 7.83 21.18 -16.99
N PRO A 122 7.45 21.70 -18.19
CA PRO A 122 6.68 20.94 -19.18
C PRO A 122 7.50 19.91 -20.01
N LYS A 123 8.80 19.85 -19.91
CA LYS A 123 9.64 19.12 -20.88
C LYS A 123 10.87 18.39 -20.32
N ALA A 124 10.85 17.87 -19.09
CA ALA A 124 11.90 16.95 -18.69
C ALA A 124 11.45 15.51 -18.97
N ALA A 125 12.13 14.86 -19.91
CA ALA A 125 11.91 13.47 -20.29
C ALA A 125 11.71 12.59 -19.03
N ARG A 126 10.64 11.79 -19.04
CA ARG A 126 10.31 10.80 -18.03
C ARG A 126 11.43 9.75 -17.91
N ARG A 127 12.54 10.12 -17.30
CA ARG A 127 13.52 9.14 -16.85
C ARG A 127 12.93 8.51 -15.60
N TRP A 128 12.35 7.32 -15.75
CA TRP A 128 11.82 6.51 -14.68
C TRP A 128 12.87 6.40 -13.56
N ARG A 129 12.59 6.94 -12.40
CA ARG A 129 13.37 6.72 -11.17
C ARG A 129 12.50 5.94 -10.21
N PRO A 130 13.03 4.90 -9.55
CA PRO A 130 12.24 4.11 -8.62
C PRO A 130 11.69 5.01 -7.52
N ALA A 131 10.37 4.92 -7.31
CA ALA A 131 9.71 5.55 -6.17
C ALA A 131 10.34 5.04 -4.87
N GLU A 132 10.52 5.92 -3.90
CA GLU A 132 10.92 5.49 -2.56
C GLU A 132 9.76 4.71 -1.95
N THR A 133 10.04 3.49 -1.49
CA THR A 133 9.02 2.65 -0.85
C THR A 133 9.48 2.25 0.54
N LEU A 134 8.78 2.76 1.55
CA LEU A 134 8.94 2.36 2.93
C LEU A 134 8.13 1.09 3.17
N CYS A 135 8.70 0.08 3.82
CA CYS A 135 7.98 -1.14 4.14
C CYS A 135 8.20 -1.54 5.60
N LEU A 136 7.11 -1.67 6.34
CA LEU A 136 7.08 -2.16 7.71
C LEU A 136 6.73 -3.64 7.72
N GLN A 137 7.47 -4.42 8.50
CA GLN A 137 7.09 -5.76 8.91
C GLN A 137 6.50 -5.69 10.31
N CYS A 138 5.25 -6.11 10.45
CA CYS A 138 4.54 -6.10 11.71
C CYS A 138 4.19 -7.52 12.15
N ARG A 139 4.17 -7.76 13.46
CA ARG A 139 3.68 -9.00 14.08
C ARG A 139 2.61 -8.63 15.10
N PHE A 140 1.36 -8.75 14.67
CA PHE A 140 0.20 -8.45 15.51
C PHE A 140 -0.28 -9.69 16.23
N LYS A 141 -0.94 -9.50 17.38
CA LYS A 141 -1.54 -10.56 18.19
C LYS A 141 -3.06 -10.37 18.29
N GLY A 142 -3.78 -11.45 18.53
CA GLY A 142 -5.21 -11.45 18.74
C GLY A 142 -6.00 -12.15 17.63
N THR A 143 -7.30 -11.92 17.62
CA THR A 143 -8.22 -12.48 16.62
C THR A 143 -7.98 -11.86 15.25
N ARG A 144 -8.53 -12.50 14.22
CA ARG A 144 -8.51 -11.98 12.83
C ARG A 144 -8.95 -10.52 12.75
N THR A 145 -10.02 -10.16 13.45
CA THR A 145 -10.53 -8.78 13.46
C THR A 145 -9.54 -7.82 14.14
N HIS A 146 -8.93 -8.23 15.24
CA HIS A 146 -7.90 -7.42 15.93
C HIS A 146 -6.68 -7.20 15.02
N ILE A 147 -6.18 -8.24 14.35
CA ILE A 147 -5.03 -8.14 13.43
C ILE A 147 -5.34 -7.19 12.27
N LYS A 148 -6.52 -7.29 11.64
CA LYS A 148 -6.96 -6.37 10.57
C LYS A 148 -7.01 -4.92 11.08
N ARG A 149 -7.55 -4.70 12.27
CA ARG A 149 -7.67 -3.38 12.91
C ARG A 149 -6.30 -2.77 13.23
N GLN A 150 -5.38 -3.56 13.80
CA GLN A 150 -4.00 -3.14 14.08
C GLN A 150 -3.24 -2.81 12.79
N ALA A 151 -3.38 -3.63 11.74
CA ALA A 151 -2.75 -3.41 10.44
C ALA A 151 -3.25 -2.10 9.80
N SER A 152 -4.55 -1.84 9.78
CA SER A 152 -5.10 -0.59 9.25
C SER A 152 -4.66 0.63 10.07
N THR A 153 -4.57 0.52 11.39
CA THR A 153 -4.07 1.60 12.27
C THR A 153 -2.60 1.91 11.99
N GLN A 154 -1.78 0.87 11.82
CA GLN A 154 -0.36 1.06 11.53
C GLN A 154 -0.13 1.68 10.14
N ALA A 155 -0.96 1.33 9.15
CA ALA A 155 -0.92 1.96 7.82
C ALA A 155 -1.25 3.47 7.91
N LEU A 156 -2.26 3.86 8.68
CA LEU A 156 -2.60 5.27 8.92
C LEU A 156 -1.47 6.02 9.63
N ARG A 157 -0.82 5.40 10.62
CA ARG A 157 0.35 6.00 11.31
C ARG A 157 1.51 6.23 10.35
N LEU A 158 1.79 5.25 9.47
CA LEU A 158 2.85 5.37 8.47
C LEU A 158 2.55 6.51 7.49
N LEU A 159 1.31 6.63 7.00
CA LEU A 159 0.89 7.70 6.12
C LEU A 159 1.01 9.06 6.83
N LYS A 160 0.47 9.19 8.05
CA LYS A 160 0.56 10.44 8.83
C LYS A 160 2.00 10.90 9.02
N LYS A 161 2.91 10.00 9.36
CA LYS A 161 4.34 10.32 9.51
C LYS A 161 4.94 10.91 8.23
N CYS A 162 4.54 10.42 7.05
CA CYS A 162 5.06 10.92 5.77
C CYS A 162 4.38 12.22 5.30
N LEU A 163 3.20 12.55 5.80
CA LEU A 163 2.52 13.83 5.52
C LEU A 163 3.06 14.99 6.38
N SER A 164 3.70 14.68 7.53
CA SER A 164 4.23 15.67 8.48
C SER A 164 5.65 16.14 8.13
N TYR A 165 6.22 15.70 7.02
CA TYR A 165 7.48 16.15 6.45
C TYR A 165 7.24 16.83 5.08
#